data_3794ec56f47976466d7dd0e4dbdcdd76
#
_entry.id   3794ec56f47976466d7dd0e4dbdcdd76
#
_cell.length_a   1.000
_cell.length_b   1.000
_cell.length_c   1.000
_cell.angle_alpha   90.00
_cell.angle_beta   90.00
_cell.angle_gamma   90.00
#
_symmetry.space_group_name_H-M   'P 1'
#
loop_
_entity.id
_entity.type
_entity.pdbx_description
1 polymer ?
#
loop_
_entity_poly.entity_id
_entity_poly.type
_entity_poly.pdbx_seq_one_letter_code
_entity_poly.pdbx_strand_id
1 'polypeptide(L)' 'MSETEERLTNLELKFMDQSRLVEELSDEIAGCHRRIDELARENRALREVVKTLEPESEVSPDE' A
#
# COMPACT_ATOMS: atom_id res chain seq x y z
N MET A 1 -8.08 -16.29 -41.64
CA MET A 1 -7.76 -15.09 -40.98
C MET A 1 -6.38 -14.63 -41.29
N SER A 2 -6.14 -13.36 -41.45
CA SER A 2 -4.82 -12.91 -41.80
C SER A 2 -3.95 -12.88 -40.59
N GLU A 3 -2.66 -12.83 -40.82
CA GLU A 3 -1.73 -12.75 -39.74
C GLU A 3 -1.92 -11.48 -38.99
N THR A 4 -2.26 -10.40 -39.68
CA THR A 4 -2.49 -9.13 -39.02
C THR A 4 -3.67 -9.22 -38.04
N GLU A 5 -4.73 -9.90 -38.48
CA GLU A 5 -5.87 -10.04 -37.61
C GLU A 5 -5.55 -10.88 -36.39
N GLU A 6 -4.73 -11.90 -36.55
CA GLU A 6 -4.33 -12.71 -35.44
C GLU A 6 -3.51 -11.90 -34.44
N ARG A 7 -2.63 -11.03 -34.96
CA ARG A 7 -1.83 -10.22 -34.09
C ARG A 7 -2.66 -9.22 -33.30
N LEU A 8 -3.66 -8.66 -33.96
CA LEU A 8 -4.55 -7.74 -33.28
C LEU A 8 -5.32 -8.44 -32.19
N THR A 9 -5.81 -9.64 -32.46
CA THR A 9 -6.53 -10.38 -31.46
C THR A 9 -5.64 -10.67 -30.25
N ASN A 10 -4.39 -11.09 -30.53
CA ASN A 10 -3.47 -11.37 -29.44
C ASN A 10 -3.17 -10.13 -28.62
N LEU A 11 -3.01 -8.99 -29.29
CA LEU A 11 -2.76 -7.75 -28.57
C LEU A 11 -3.95 -7.35 -27.73
N GLU A 12 -5.15 -7.57 -28.25
CA GLU A 12 -6.34 -7.24 -27.49
C GLU A 12 -6.42 -8.08 -26.23
N LEU A 13 -6.11 -9.36 -26.35
CA LEU A 13 -6.13 -10.22 -25.18
C LEU A 13 -5.09 -9.81 -24.16
N LYS A 14 -3.90 -9.44 -24.63
CA LYS A 14 -2.87 -8.99 -23.72
C LYS A 14 -3.26 -7.70 -23.05
N PHE A 15 -3.89 -6.82 -23.78
CA PHE A 15 -4.34 -5.56 -23.19
C PHE A 15 -5.35 -5.83 -22.09
N MET A 16 -6.27 -6.75 -22.32
CA MET A 16 -7.27 -7.07 -21.33
C MET A 16 -6.62 -7.67 -20.08
N ASP A 17 -5.64 -8.55 -20.28
CA ASP A 17 -4.96 -9.15 -19.16
C ASP A 17 -4.21 -8.10 -18.34
N GLN A 18 -3.55 -7.18 -19.04
CA GLN A 18 -2.81 -6.15 -18.33
C GLN A 18 -3.73 -5.20 -17.61
N SER A 19 -4.87 -4.89 -18.22
CA SER A 19 -5.82 -4.02 -17.55
C SER A 19 -6.30 -4.64 -16.26
N ARG A 20 -6.54 -5.96 -16.28
CA ARG A 20 -6.97 -6.62 -15.08
C ARG A 20 -5.88 -6.61 -14.01
N LEU A 21 -4.63 -6.84 -14.44
CA LEU A 21 -3.53 -6.81 -13.50
C LEU A 21 -3.35 -5.43 -12.87
N VAL A 22 -3.50 -4.39 -13.67
CA VAL A 22 -3.39 -3.04 -13.15
C VAL A 22 -4.46 -2.80 -12.10
N GLU A 23 -5.68 -3.26 -12.35
CA GLU A 23 -6.74 -3.09 -11.38
C GLU A 23 -6.46 -3.85 -10.11
N GLU A 24 -5.95 -5.07 -10.24
CA GLU A 24 -5.63 -5.86 -9.07
C GLU A 24 -4.52 -5.21 -8.26
N LEU A 25 -3.50 -4.69 -8.95
CA LEU A 25 -2.42 -4.03 -8.25
C LEU A 25 -2.90 -2.76 -7.58
N SER A 26 -3.80 -2.03 -8.23
CA SER A 26 -4.34 -0.83 -7.60
C SER A 26 -5.08 -1.17 -6.33
N ASP A 27 -5.84 -2.26 -6.34
CA ASP A 27 -6.56 -2.67 -5.15
C ASP A 27 -5.59 -3.07 -4.05
N GLU A 28 -4.52 -3.75 -4.41
CA GLU A 28 -3.54 -4.14 -3.41
C GLU A 28 -2.83 -2.94 -2.83
N ILE A 29 -2.50 -1.98 -3.67
CA ILE A 29 -1.86 -0.77 -3.18
C ILE A 29 -2.78 -0.03 -2.23
N ALA A 30 -4.06 0.06 -2.58
CA ALA A 30 -5.01 0.72 -1.69
C ALA A 30 -5.09 0.00 -0.35
N GLY A 31 -5.05 -1.33 -0.37
CA GLY A 31 -5.03 -2.10 0.86
C GLY A 31 -3.80 -1.85 1.69
N CYS A 32 -2.65 -1.75 1.03
CA CYS A 32 -1.42 -1.45 1.73
C CYS A 32 -1.45 -0.06 2.35
N HIS A 33 -2.01 0.90 1.65
CA HIS A 33 -2.12 2.23 2.19
C HIS A 33 -2.99 2.26 3.45
N ARG A 34 -4.09 1.52 3.41
CA ARG A 34 -4.93 1.44 4.60
C ARG A 34 -4.19 0.83 5.77
N ARG A 35 -3.40 -0.20 5.48
CA ARG A 35 -2.64 -0.86 6.52
C ARG A 35 -1.58 0.07 7.10
N ILE A 36 -0.93 0.84 6.23
CA ILE A 36 0.06 1.80 6.70
C ILE A 36 -0.60 2.85 7.58
N ASP A 37 -1.77 3.31 7.20
CA ASP A 37 -2.48 4.29 8.00
C ASP A 37 -2.84 3.73 9.36
N GLU A 38 -3.29 2.47 9.39
CA GLU A 38 -3.61 1.83 10.66
C GLU A 38 -2.39 1.70 11.53
N LEU A 39 -1.29 1.28 10.94
CA LEU A 39 -0.06 1.12 11.70
C LEU A 39 0.45 2.45 12.22
N ALA A 40 0.30 3.49 11.42
CA ALA A 40 0.71 4.82 11.86
C ALA A 40 -0.10 5.28 13.06
N ARG A 41 -1.40 5.00 13.03
CA ARG A 41 -2.25 5.38 14.16
C ARG A 41 -1.91 4.57 15.39
N GLU A 42 -1.69 3.27 15.22
CA GLU A 42 -1.31 2.44 16.34
C GLU A 42 0.02 2.87 16.91
N ASN A 43 0.93 3.25 16.03
CA ASN A 43 2.24 3.69 16.48
C ASN A 43 2.13 4.96 17.31
N ARG A 44 1.30 5.89 16.87
CA ARG A 44 1.10 7.11 17.61
C ARG A 44 0.48 6.82 18.98
N ALA A 45 -0.50 5.91 18.99
CA ALA A 45 -1.14 5.58 20.26
C ALA A 45 -0.15 4.94 21.21
N LEU A 46 0.70 4.06 20.69
CA LEU A 46 1.70 3.43 21.53
C LEU A 46 2.70 4.44 22.08
N ARG A 47 3.07 5.40 21.25
CA ARG A 47 3.99 6.42 21.71
C ARG A 47 3.40 7.24 22.84
N GLU A 48 2.11 7.51 22.74
CA GLU A 48 1.47 8.26 23.81
C GLU A 48 1.44 7.45 25.10
N VAL A 49 1.19 6.16 24.99
CA VAL A 49 1.18 5.33 26.16
C VAL A 49 2.57 5.30 26.81
N VAL A 50 3.60 5.17 25.99
CA VAL A 50 4.95 5.14 26.52
C VAL A 50 5.27 6.45 27.22
N LYS A 51 4.83 7.56 26.62
CA LYS A 51 5.08 8.83 27.26
C LYS A 51 4.44 8.93 28.63
N THR A 52 3.21 8.44 28.74
CA THR A 52 2.56 8.52 30.03
C THR A 52 3.17 7.59 31.03
N LEU A 53 3.75 6.48 30.57
CA LEU A 53 4.34 5.57 31.52
C LEU A 53 5.73 5.98 32.01
N GLU A 54 6.40 6.83 31.29
CA GLU A 54 7.72 7.22 31.64
C GLU A 54 7.86 8.71 31.63
N PRO A 55 7.11 9.42 32.36
CA PRO A 55 7.13 10.85 32.25
C PRO A 55 8.43 11.44 32.64
N GLU A 56 9.12 10.84 33.60
CA GLU A 56 10.27 11.40 33.96
C GLU A 56 11.42 11.06 33.21
N SER A 57 11.43 9.92 32.68
CA SER A 57 12.57 9.52 31.99
C SER A 57 12.78 10.34 30.80
N GLU A 58 11.79 10.87 30.28
CA GLU A 58 12.00 11.49 29.10
C GLU A 58 12.66 12.69 29.20
N VAL A 59 12.78 13.12 30.20
CA VAL A 59 13.36 14.19 30.29
C VAL A 59 14.58 14.23 29.75
N SER A 60 15.15 13.82 29.84
CA SER A 60 16.28 13.95 29.51
C SER A 60 17.05 14.10 28.76
N PRO A 61 17.13 13.57 28.12
CA PRO A 61 18.23 13.51 27.41
C PRO A 61 18.63 14.76 26.91
N ASP A 62 17.93 15.41 26.52
CA ASP A 62 18.26 16.46 25.90
C ASP A 62 18.58 17.43 26.81
N GLU A 63 18.28 17.30 27.75
CA GLU A 63 18.47 18.20 28.57
C GLU A 63 19.54 18.22 29.00
#